data_8ca543e69292d09f74e4c17a8244a61d
#
_entry.id   8ca543e69292d09f74e4c17a8244a61d
#
_cell.length_a   1.000
_cell.length_b   1.000
_cell.length_c   1.000
_cell.angle_alpha   90.00
_cell.angle_beta   90.00
_cell.angle_gamma   90.00
#
_symmetry.space_group_name_H-M   'P 1'
#
loop_
_entity.id
_entity.type
_entity.pdbx_description
1 polymer ?
#
loop_
_entity_poly.entity_id
_entity_poly.type
_entity_poly.pdbx_seq_one_letter_code
_entity_poly.pdbx_strand_id
1 'polypeptide(L)'
;MILQTIWEGLGLGALLVLVCAAGIRKGAVGMVHLYSPAVQQRCVKLGLTTHEKIKRNSLLFKAVCVPGYISYVLVCVYGINGARSFAAGFWQLLVILSMMNLMDRFLIDGYWVGCTNAWTIPETEDLKPYITAKDKQKKWLCGTVGMAGISAVLAAMMTAFIH
;
A
#
# COMPACT_ATOMS: atom_id res chain seq x y z
N MET A 1 21.35 -7.54 -10.64
CA MET A 1 20.22 -6.73 -11.12
C MET A 1 18.88 -7.24 -10.58
N ILE A 2 18.39 -8.45 -10.90
CA ILE A 2 17.10 -8.97 -10.37
C ILE A 2 17.09 -9.07 -8.83
N LEU A 3 18.13 -9.61 -8.23
CA LEU A 3 18.24 -9.72 -6.77
C LEU A 3 18.21 -8.35 -6.09
N GLN A 4 18.83 -7.35 -6.68
CA GLN A 4 18.82 -5.97 -6.17
C GLN A 4 17.41 -5.38 -6.20
N THR A 5 16.68 -5.50 -7.31
CA THR A 5 15.29 -5.02 -7.40
C THR A 5 14.35 -5.73 -6.41
N ILE A 6 14.61 -7.01 -6.10
CA ILE A 6 13.89 -7.72 -5.05
C ILE A 6 14.14 -7.08 -3.68
N TRP A 7 15.40 -6.80 -3.32
CA TRP A 7 15.74 -6.13 -2.07
C TRP A 7 15.17 -4.72 -1.97
N GLU A 8 15.18 -3.97 -3.07
CA GLU A 8 14.54 -2.66 -3.15
C GLU A 8 13.03 -2.76 -2.94
N GLY A 9 12.39 -3.77 -3.50
CA GLY A 9 10.96 -4.04 -3.29
C GLY A 9 10.64 -4.45 -1.85
N LEU A 10 11.49 -5.26 -1.21
CA LEU A 10 11.38 -5.59 0.21
C LEU A 10 11.58 -4.33 1.09
N GLY A 11 12.52 -3.46 0.73
CA GLY A 11 12.72 -2.18 1.40
C GLY A 11 11.47 -1.29 1.33
N LEU A 12 10.85 -1.18 0.16
CA LEU A 12 9.59 -0.45 -0.02
C LEU A 12 8.45 -1.07 0.80
N GLY A 13 8.36 -2.41 0.84
CA GLY A 13 7.40 -3.13 1.67
C GLY A 13 7.64 -2.89 3.17
N ALA A 14 8.89 -2.86 3.62
CA ALA A 14 9.24 -2.52 5.00
C ALA A 14 8.81 -1.09 5.35
N LEU A 15 8.99 -0.11 4.46
CA LEU A 15 8.48 1.25 4.63
C LEU A 15 6.95 1.26 4.79
N LEU A 16 6.22 0.47 4.00
CA LEU A 16 4.77 0.33 4.14
C LEU A 16 4.39 -0.22 5.51
N VAL A 17 5.08 -1.26 5.99
CA VAL A 17 4.87 -1.83 7.35
C VAL A 17 5.10 -0.78 8.42
N LEU A 18 6.18 0.02 8.31
CA LEU A 18 6.48 1.10 9.27
C LEU A 18 5.40 2.18 9.27
N VAL A 19 4.88 2.57 8.11
CA VAL A 19 3.76 3.52 7.99
C VAL A 19 2.51 2.97 8.67
N CYS A 20 2.17 1.71 8.44
CA CYS A 20 1.05 1.05 9.10
C CYS A 20 1.25 0.97 10.63
N ALA A 21 2.45 0.60 11.09
CA ALA A 21 2.79 0.55 12.50
C ALA A 21 2.66 1.93 13.18
N ALA A 22 3.16 2.97 12.53
CA ALA A 22 3.01 4.35 13.01
C ALA A 22 1.54 4.77 13.06
N GLY A 23 0.77 4.37 12.05
CA GLY A 23 -0.66 4.71 11.95
C GLY A 23 -1.52 4.07 13.04
N ILE A 24 -1.23 2.84 13.46
CA ILE A 24 -1.98 2.15 14.52
C ILE A 24 -1.41 2.36 15.92
N ARG A 25 -0.31 3.10 16.07
CA ARG A 25 0.37 3.30 17.37
C ARG A 25 -0.57 3.84 18.46
N LYS A 26 -1.56 4.65 18.08
CA LYS A 26 -2.59 5.21 18.99
C LYS A 26 -3.94 4.48 18.88
N GLY A 27 -3.93 3.25 18.38
CA GLY A 27 -5.12 2.43 18.14
C GLY A 27 -5.54 2.40 16.67
N ALA A 28 -6.20 1.30 16.28
CA ALA A 28 -6.61 1.03 14.90
C ALA A 28 -7.61 2.06 14.33
N VAL A 29 -8.31 2.82 15.19
CA VAL A 29 -9.23 3.90 14.78
C VAL A 29 -8.53 4.99 13.94
N GLY A 30 -7.22 5.23 14.18
CA GLY A 30 -6.44 6.17 13.37
C GLY A 30 -6.36 5.80 11.88
N MET A 31 -6.41 4.51 11.59
CA MET A 31 -6.33 3.95 10.24
C MET A 31 -7.68 3.41 9.72
N VAL A 32 -8.80 3.82 10.34
CA VAL A 32 -10.15 3.33 9.99
C VAL A 32 -10.52 3.57 8.52
N HIS A 33 -9.90 4.53 7.86
CA HIS A 33 -10.08 4.80 6.43
C HIS A 33 -9.63 3.65 5.51
N LEU A 34 -8.85 2.68 6.03
CA LEU A 34 -8.44 1.48 5.30
C LEU A 34 -9.45 0.33 5.42
N TYR A 35 -10.41 0.43 6.35
CA TYR A 35 -11.41 -0.60 6.59
C TYR A 35 -12.61 -0.45 5.65
N SER A 36 -13.45 -1.50 5.63
CA SER A 36 -14.70 -1.50 4.86
C SER A 36 -15.64 -0.37 5.30
N PRO A 37 -16.54 0.09 4.42
CA PRO A 37 -17.53 1.11 4.76
C PRO A 37 -18.39 0.76 5.98
N ALA A 38 -18.71 -0.52 6.20
CA ALA A 38 -19.48 -0.98 7.35
C ALA A 38 -18.76 -0.70 8.68
N VAL A 39 -17.45 -0.99 8.75
CA VAL A 39 -16.62 -0.69 9.93
C VAL A 39 -16.51 0.82 10.14
N GLN A 40 -16.28 1.60 9.07
CA GLN A 40 -16.23 3.06 9.16
C GLN A 40 -17.51 3.66 9.72
N GLN A 41 -18.68 3.20 9.22
CA GLN A 41 -20.00 3.65 9.72
C GLN A 41 -20.22 3.26 11.18
N ARG A 42 -19.82 2.04 11.59
CA ARG A 42 -19.92 1.60 12.99
C ARG A 42 -19.08 2.50 13.89
N CYS A 43 -17.83 2.80 13.52
CA CYS A 43 -16.96 3.69 14.28
C CYS A 43 -17.52 5.11 14.43
N VAL A 44 -18.19 5.63 13.40
CA VAL A 44 -18.88 6.93 13.48
C VAL A 44 -20.09 6.87 14.41
N LYS A 45 -20.92 5.82 14.33
CA LYS A 45 -22.08 5.63 15.22
C LYS A 45 -21.68 5.50 16.68
N LEU A 46 -20.54 4.87 16.96
CA LEU A 46 -19.97 4.73 18.31
C LEU A 46 -19.26 6.01 18.80
N GLY A 47 -19.17 7.06 17.99
CA GLY A 47 -18.48 8.28 18.37
C GLY A 47 -16.96 8.18 18.42
N LEU A 48 -16.36 7.07 17.96
CA LEU A 48 -14.91 6.86 17.96
C LEU A 48 -14.19 7.76 16.95
N THR A 49 -14.89 8.18 15.89
CA THR A 49 -14.37 9.05 14.84
C THR A 49 -15.50 9.81 14.15
N THR A 50 -15.16 10.67 13.18
CA THR A 50 -16.13 11.37 12.34
C THR A 50 -15.82 11.15 10.86
N HIS A 51 -16.82 11.30 9.98
CA HIS A 51 -16.63 11.20 8.54
C HIS A 51 -15.54 12.16 8.02
N GLU A 52 -15.47 13.35 8.58
CA GLU A 52 -14.45 14.34 8.21
C GLU A 52 -13.03 13.88 8.60
N LYS A 53 -12.86 13.33 9.81
CA LYS A 53 -11.57 12.78 10.25
C LYS A 53 -11.16 11.61 9.37
N ILE A 54 -12.08 10.71 9.01
CA ILE A 54 -11.82 9.59 8.10
C ILE A 54 -11.32 10.11 6.74
N LYS A 55 -12.03 11.07 6.15
CA LYS A 55 -11.67 11.66 4.86
C LYS A 55 -10.32 12.37 4.92
N ARG A 56 -10.07 13.16 5.97
CA ARG A 56 -8.81 13.88 6.18
C ARG A 56 -7.63 12.89 6.32
N ASN A 57 -7.78 11.86 7.16
CA ASN A 57 -6.74 10.86 7.36
C ASN A 57 -6.45 10.08 6.07
N SER A 58 -7.49 9.72 5.30
CA SER A 58 -7.35 9.11 3.99
C SER A 58 -6.58 10.00 3.01
N LEU A 59 -6.90 11.29 2.97
CA LEU A 59 -6.23 12.25 2.09
C LEU A 59 -4.76 12.43 2.49
N LEU A 60 -4.48 12.63 3.78
CA LEU A 60 -3.11 12.76 4.30
C LEU A 60 -2.28 11.50 4.02
N PHE A 61 -2.86 10.32 4.28
CA PHE A 61 -2.19 9.05 4.00
C PHE A 61 -1.80 8.95 2.52
N LYS A 62 -2.73 9.23 1.61
CA LYS A 62 -2.46 9.21 0.16
C LYS A 62 -1.46 10.28 -0.26
N ALA A 63 -1.58 11.49 0.25
CA ALA A 63 -0.71 12.62 -0.09
C ALA A 63 0.75 12.43 0.35
N VAL A 64 0.98 11.64 1.39
CA VAL A 64 2.34 11.32 1.86
C VAL A 64 2.86 10.03 1.23
N CYS A 65 2.05 8.96 1.27
CA CYS A 65 2.51 7.64 0.84
C CYS A 65 2.68 7.54 -0.67
N VAL A 66 1.75 8.09 -1.47
CA VAL A 66 1.83 7.94 -2.93
C VAL A 66 3.06 8.65 -3.51
N PRO A 67 3.32 9.94 -3.23
CA PRO A 67 4.54 10.58 -3.71
C PRO A 67 5.81 9.94 -3.13
N GLY A 68 5.78 9.56 -1.86
CA GLY A 68 6.92 8.90 -1.22
C GLY A 68 7.30 7.59 -1.91
N TYR A 69 6.33 6.74 -2.21
CA TYR A 69 6.56 5.46 -2.89
C TYR A 69 7.00 5.67 -4.33
N ILE A 70 6.39 6.61 -5.06
CA ILE A 70 6.81 6.97 -6.43
C ILE A 70 8.25 7.46 -6.42
N SER A 71 8.59 8.39 -5.54
CA SER A 71 9.96 8.91 -5.42
C SER A 71 10.97 7.81 -5.12
N TYR A 72 10.64 6.92 -4.18
CA TYR A 72 11.49 5.78 -3.83
C TYR A 72 11.79 4.90 -5.06
N VAL A 73 10.76 4.46 -5.78
CA VAL A 73 10.97 3.56 -6.92
C VAL A 73 11.69 4.23 -8.07
N LEU A 74 11.45 5.52 -8.31
CA LEU A 74 12.16 6.27 -9.34
C LEU A 74 13.64 6.44 -9.01
N VAL A 75 13.97 6.74 -7.75
CA VAL A 75 15.37 6.82 -7.29
C VAL A 75 16.05 5.46 -7.42
N CYS A 76 15.41 4.36 -7.01
CA CYS A 76 16.00 3.02 -7.17
C CYS A 76 16.24 2.70 -8.63
N VAL A 77 15.23 2.82 -9.49
CA VAL A 77 15.31 2.35 -10.89
C VAL A 77 16.19 3.24 -11.77
N TYR A 78 16.04 4.55 -11.67
CA TYR A 78 16.72 5.48 -12.57
C TYR A 78 17.95 6.12 -11.97
N GLY A 79 17.97 6.35 -10.65
CA GLY A 79 19.12 6.90 -9.94
C GLY A 79 20.17 5.86 -9.60
N ILE A 80 19.78 4.74 -9.00
CA ILE A 80 20.72 3.70 -8.51
C ILE A 80 21.00 2.67 -9.60
N ASN A 81 19.94 2.10 -10.20
CA ASN A 81 20.08 1.01 -11.17
C ASN A 81 20.39 1.51 -12.59
N GLY A 82 20.24 2.79 -12.85
CA GLY A 82 20.64 3.43 -14.10
C GLY A 82 19.83 2.96 -15.32
N ALA A 83 18.54 2.64 -15.15
CA ALA A 83 17.67 2.26 -16.27
C ALA A 83 17.60 3.40 -17.30
N ARG A 84 17.80 3.09 -18.60
CA ARG A 84 17.82 4.08 -19.70
C ARG A 84 16.81 3.75 -20.80
N SER A 85 16.10 2.64 -20.72
CA SER A 85 15.09 2.24 -21.69
C SER A 85 13.77 1.95 -21.02
N PHE A 86 12.68 2.05 -21.79
CA PHE A 86 11.34 1.69 -21.32
C PHE A 86 11.30 0.26 -20.73
N ALA A 87 11.84 -0.71 -21.45
CA ALA A 87 11.80 -2.10 -21.01
C ALA A 87 12.55 -2.31 -19.68
N ALA A 88 13.75 -1.73 -19.54
CA ALA A 88 14.53 -1.83 -18.30
C ALA A 88 13.82 -1.15 -17.13
N GLY A 89 13.25 0.04 -17.34
CA GLY A 89 12.46 0.75 -16.33
C GLY A 89 11.19 0.01 -15.95
N PHE A 90 10.42 -0.44 -16.94
CA PHE A 90 9.17 -1.16 -16.72
C PHE A 90 9.34 -2.41 -15.85
N TRP A 91 10.30 -3.29 -16.21
CA TRP A 91 10.50 -4.53 -15.46
C TRP A 91 10.99 -4.30 -14.04
N GLN A 92 11.89 -3.35 -13.83
CA GLN A 92 12.38 -3.05 -12.49
C GLN A 92 11.27 -2.44 -11.61
N LEU A 93 10.52 -1.47 -12.13
CA LEU A 93 9.36 -0.90 -11.43
C LEU A 93 8.32 -1.98 -11.10
N LEU A 94 8.03 -2.86 -12.08
CA LEU A 94 7.06 -3.95 -11.88
C LEU A 94 7.51 -4.90 -10.76
N VAL A 95 8.79 -5.30 -10.73
CA VAL A 95 9.31 -6.18 -9.68
C VAL A 95 9.24 -5.50 -8.32
N ILE A 96 9.73 -4.26 -8.19
CA ILE A 96 9.74 -3.52 -6.91
C ILE A 96 8.32 -3.35 -6.37
N LEU A 97 7.40 -2.86 -7.20
CA LEU A 97 6.00 -2.63 -6.80
C LEU A 97 5.26 -3.94 -6.51
N SER A 98 5.55 -5.02 -7.27
CA SER A 98 4.96 -6.33 -7.01
C SER A 98 5.43 -6.92 -5.70
N MET A 99 6.72 -6.78 -5.35
CA MET A 99 7.25 -7.23 -4.06
C MET A 99 6.62 -6.49 -2.90
N MET A 100 6.50 -5.17 -2.97
CA MET A 100 5.77 -4.38 -1.97
C MET A 100 4.33 -4.87 -1.82
N ASN A 101 3.63 -5.08 -2.94
CA ASN A 101 2.24 -5.53 -2.96
C ASN A 101 2.07 -6.96 -2.39
N LEU A 102 3.04 -7.86 -2.60
CA LEU A 102 3.06 -9.18 -1.97
C LEU A 102 3.24 -9.06 -0.45
N MET A 103 4.14 -8.19 0.02
CA MET A 103 4.31 -7.93 1.45
C MET A 103 3.02 -7.37 2.08
N ASP A 104 2.35 -6.44 1.42
CA ASP A 104 1.05 -5.92 1.89
C ASP A 104 0.03 -7.06 2.07
N ARG A 105 -0.09 -7.93 1.09
CA ARG A 105 -1.09 -9.01 1.09
C ARG A 105 -0.81 -10.13 2.08
N PHE A 106 0.45 -10.56 2.16
CA PHE A 106 0.81 -11.68 3.02
C PHE A 106 1.09 -11.23 4.45
N LEU A 107 1.89 -10.18 4.62
CA LEU A 107 2.33 -9.75 5.93
C LEU A 107 1.29 -8.84 6.61
N ILE A 108 0.79 -7.82 5.92
CA ILE A 108 -0.16 -6.87 6.52
C ILE A 108 -1.56 -7.46 6.52
N ASP A 109 -2.16 -7.69 5.36
CA ASP A 109 -3.54 -8.16 5.25
C ASP A 109 -3.73 -9.59 5.76
N GLY A 110 -2.79 -10.49 5.45
CA GLY A 110 -2.89 -11.90 5.80
C GLY A 110 -2.57 -12.17 7.27
N TYR A 111 -1.38 -11.80 7.69
CA TYR A 111 -0.91 -12.09 9.04
C TYR A 111 -1.33 -11.02 10.04
N TRP A 112 -0.94 -9.77 9.82
CA TRP A 112 -1.09 -8.73 10.83
C TRP A 112 -2.55 -8.33 11.07
N VAL A 113 -3.31 -8.06 10.02
CA VAL A 113 -4.76 -7.76 10.14
C VAL A 113 -5.57 -9.02 10.38
N GLY A 114 -5.22 -10.14 9.73
CA GLY A 114 -6.00 -11.36 9.78
C GLY A 114 -5.80 -12.21 11.04
N CYS A 115 -4.60 -12.23 11.61
CA CYS A 115 -4.21 -13.14 12.69
C CYS A 115 -3.91 -12.45 14.02
N THR A 116 -3.81 -11.11 14.06
CA THR A 116 -3.51 -10.38 15.30
C THR A 116 -4.65 -9.46 15.72
N ASN A 117 -4.64 -9.07 17.00
CA ASN A 117 -5.62 -8.11 17.52
C ASN A 117 -5.18 -6.64 17.38
N ALA A 118 -4.00 -6.38 16.81
CA ALA A 118 -3.45 -5.04 16.67
C ALA A 118 -4.35 -4.08 15.85
N TRP A 119 -5.10 -4.64 14.90
CA TRP A 119 -6.04 -3.94 14.04
C TRP A 119 -7.49 -4.04 14.49
N THR A 120 -7.76 -4.65 15.66
CA THR A 120 -9.13 -4.76 16.18
C THR A 120 -9.57 -3.41 16.73
N ILE A 121 -10.72 -2.93 16.26
CA ILE A 121 -11.39 -1.75 16.79
C ILE A 121 -12.46 -2.23 17.78
N PRO A 122 -12.47 -1.73 19.02
CA PRO A 122 -13.47 -2.10 20.02
C PRO A 122 -14.90 -1.93 19.47
N GLU A 123 -15.80 -2.84 19.83
CA GLU A 123 -17.20 -2.87 19.42
C GLU A 123 -17.46 -3.04 17.92
N THR A 124 -16.46 -3.59 17.20
CA THR A 124 -16.59 -3.95 15.77
C THR A 124 -16.17 -5.39 15.49
N GLU A 125 -15.95 -6.19 16.53
CA GLU A 125 -15.49 -7.58 16.44
C GLU A 125 -16.45 -8.47 15.64
N ASP A 126 -17.76 -8.17 15.70
CA ASP A 126 -18.82 -8.81 14.93
C ASP A 126 -18.69 -8.59 13.42
N LEU A 127 -17.92 -7.59 13.00
CA LEU A 127 -17.66 -7.28 11.60
C LEU A 127 -16.38 -7.97 11.06
N LYS A 128 -15.72 -8.81 11.85
CA LYS A 128 -14.60 -9.63 11.37
C LYS A 128 -15.11 -10.76 10.45
N PRO A 129 -14.31 -11.17 9.43
CA PRO A 129 -13.01 -10.64 9.08
C PRO A 129 -13.11 -9.27 8.38
N TYR A 130 -12.28 -8.30 8.79
CA TYR A 130 -12.28 -6.94 8.20
C TYR A 130 -11.90 -6.93 6.71
N ILE A 131 -11.19 -7.96 6.25
CA ILE A 131 -10.85 -8.18 4.85
C ILE A 131 -11.50 -9.49 4.41
N THR A 132 -12.57 -9.38 3.64
CA THR A 132 -13.32 -10.56 3.16
C THR A 132 -12.57 -11.29 2.05
N ALA A 133 -12.98 -12.52 1.74
CA ALA A 133 -12.42 -13.28 0.61
C ALA A 133 -12.59 -12.53 -0.72
N LYS A 134 -13.74 -11.86 -0.91
CA LYS A 134 -14.00 -11.02 -2.10
C LYS A 134 -13.06 -9.82 -2.17
N ASP A 135 -12.78 -9.17 -1.02
CA ASP A 135 -11.83 -8.06 -0.97
C ASP A 135 -10.42 -8.54 -1.31
N LYS A 136 -10.01 -9.70 -0.80
CA LYS A 136 -8.73 -10.33 -1.16
C LYS A 136 -8.64 -10.58 -2.67
N GLN A 137 -9.63 -11.19 -3.28
CA GLN A 137 -9.65 -11.45 -4.73
C GLN A 137 -9.58 -10.14 -5.53
N LYS A 138 -10.38 -9.13 -5.15
CA LYS A 138 -10.35 -7.82 -5.80
C LYS A 138 -8.99 -7.15 -5.67
N LYS A 139 -8.39 -7.16 -4.48
CA LYS A 139 -7.03 -6.65 -4.25
C LYS A 139 -6.00 -7.39 -5.10
N TRP A 140 -6.14 -8.73 -5.27
CA TRP A 140 -5.24 -9.51 -6.13
C TRP A 140 -5.32 -9.07 -7.59
N LEU A 141 -6.50 -8.98 -8.14
CA LEU A 141 -6.70 -8.60 -9.54
C LEU A 141 -6.31 -7.14 -9.78
N CYS A 142 -6.93 -6.21 -9.04
CA CYS A 142 -6.67 -4.78 -9.19
C CYS A 142 -5.23 -4.41 -8.85
N GLY A 143 -4.63 -5.05 -7.85
CA GLY A 143 -3.24 -4.78 -7.48
C GLY A 143 -2.26 -5.28 -8.55
N THR A 144 -2.45 -6.48 -9.10
CA THR A 144 -1.53 -7.01 -10.13
C THR A 144 -1.62 -6.19 -11.42
N VAL A 145 -2.83 -5.96 -11.92
CA VAL A 145 -3.05 -5.15 -13.13
C VAL A 145 -2.67 -3.69 -12.89
N GLY A 146 -3.02 -3.14 -11.72
CA GLY A 146 -2.68 -1.77 -11.33
C GLY A 146 -1.18 -1.53 -11.24
N MET A 147 -0.41 -2.47 -10.65
CA MET A 147 1.06 -2.34 -10.58
C MET A 147 1.70 -2.39 -11.97
N ALA A 148 1.20 -3.25 -12.86
CA ALA A 148 1.67 -3.28 -14.25
C ALA A 148 1.36 -1.95 -14.98
N GLY A 149 0.15 -1.42 -14.81
CA GLY A 149 -0.25 -0.14 -15.39
C GLY A 149 0.59 1.03 -14.87
N ILE A 150 0.78 1.14 -13.56
CA ILE A 150 1.62 2.19 -12.93
C ILE A 150 3.06 2.07 -13.42
N SER A 151 3.62 0.85 -13.47
CA SER A 151 4.98 0.62 -13.97
C SER A 151 5.13 1.07 -15.42
N ALA A 152 4.15 0.77 -16.27
CA ALA A 152 4.17 1.18 -17.67
C ALA A 152 4.12 2.70 -17.84
N VAL A 153 3.23 3.38 -17.10
CA VAL A 153 3.09 4.85 -17.13
C VAL A 153 4.38 5.52 -16.66
N LEU A 154 4.91 5.10 -15.50
CA LEU A 154 6.14 5.68 -14.96
C LEU A 154 7.34 5.43 -15.87
N ALA A 155 7.46 4.21 -16.45
CA ALA A 155 8.54 3.91 -17.38
C ALA A 155 8.44 4.73 -18.67
N ALA A 156 7.25 4.92 -19.21
CA ALA A 156 7.03 5.75 -20.39
C ALA A 156 7.37 7.23 -20.13
N MET A 157 6.91 7.78 -19.02
CA MET A 157 7.24 9.14 -18.59
C MET A 157 8.74 9.34 -18.46
N MET A 158 9.43 8.47 -17.70
CA MET A 158 10.86 8.61 -17.49
C MET A 158 11.68 8.42 -18.75
N THR A 159 11.28 7.53 -19.64
CA THR A 159 11.95 7.36 -20.93
C THR A 159 11.84 8.63 -21.79
N ALA A 160 10.67 9.29 -21.77
CA ALA A 160 10.47 10.55 -22.47
C ALA A 160 11.27 11.73 -21.87
N PHE A 161 11.60 11.68 -20.57
CA PHE A 161 12.42 12.71 -19.91
C PHE A 161 13.93 12.49 -20.08
N ILE A 162 14.36 11.26 -20.32
CA ILE A 162 15.80 10.91 -20.45
C ILE A 162 16.30 11.09 -21.88
N HIS A 163 15.42 11.06 -22.86
CA HIS A 163 15.70 11.30 -24.29
C HIS A 163 15.29 12.69 -24.72
#